data_bfee82d23f8c509fdce880f1f12f4eec
#
_entry.id   bfee82d23f8c509fdce880f1f12f4eec
#
_cell.length_a   1.000
_cell.length_b   1.000
_cell.length_c   1.000
_cell.angle_alpha   90.00
_cell.angle_beta   90.00
_cell.angle_gamma   90.00
#
_symmetry.space_group_name_H-M   'P 1'
#
loop_
_entity.id
_entity.type
_entity.pdbx_description
1 polymer ?
#
loop_
_entity_poly.entity_id
_entity_poly.type
_entity_poly.pdbx_seq_one_letter_code
_entity_poly.pdbx_strand_id
1 'polypeptide(L)'
;MTRLLLVLFGLTAWRAWVVLHVHAGLQVDEAQYWYWSEHLDWGYFSKPPGIAALIQASTALFGDGLLGVKALAMLCYPLTAWVLHGWLRDVGLAPRDARFGALLFIATPAAGLLGLAVTTDAPLLLCWTLAAWALWRVWRDGAWRDWALLGLAVGLGAMSKYTMGAFAVTALGFLLTAPRDRPRAVSLWRGLPVAVVIALACLAPNLAWNASHGWPTLAHTAEITVGAEASDTWSTLGEYLGGLVLLLGPLVTGWAIVHALRRPAVAPSDRAAWWLAAWLAAPLTLIGLAQSLHAKAQVNWTAPVLIGLVLAVVLWLRGRSLRAVYAVLAAQVLLVGAVTQAGDIAHLLDRPLKRNLDVWARMRGWEPAFNQLRPAVEAYWQRQHALDPALPREVLGGNRTVISHGAYAWRDLQPTWRAWREPGQRPQDHYQLTTPLQPGSQPRPVLYVGEGPPGESLRAALREPPQRLAVVDLEQTPGRWIHLELWSGVLVGRTSLAAWTP
;
A
#
# COMPACT_ATOMS: atom_id res chain seq x y z
N MET A 1 8.83 29.07 -4.57
CA MET A 1 7.65 28.33 -4.11
C MET A 1 6.65 28.07 -5.23
N THR A 2 6.12 29.06 -5.88
CA THR A 2 5.09 28.95 -6.96
C THR A 2 5.40 27.92 -8.04
N ARG A 3 6.64 27.93 -8.58
CA ARG A 3 7.04 26.94 -9.62
C ARG A 3 7.00 25.48 -9.13
N LEU A 4 7.37 25.21 -7.87
CA LEU A 4 7.27 23.86 -7.30
C LEU A 4 5.82 23.42 -7.20
N LEU A 5 4.94 24.28 -6.65
CA LEU A 5 3.51 23.97 -6.52
C LEU A 5 2.85 23.72 -7.88
N LEU A 6 3.20 24.48 -8.92
CA LEU A 6 2.69 24.27 -10.28
C LEU A 6 3.11 22.89 -10.84
N VAL A 7 4.36 22.46 -10.61
CA VAL A 7 4.82 21.13 -11.06
C VAL A 7 4.11 20.02 -10.27
N LEU A 8 4.00 20.15 -8.94
CA LEU A 8 3.32 19.17 -8.11
C LEU A 8 1.84 19.06 -8.49
N PHE A 9 1.17 20.19 -8.72
CA PHE A 9 -0.21 20.22 -9.20
C PHE A 9 -0.34 19.57 -10.59
N GLY A 10 0.52 19.92 -11.55
CA GLY A 10 0.49 19.37 -12.90
C GLY A 10 0.70 17.84 -12.91
N LEU A 11 1.64 17.33 -12.13
CA LEU A 11 1.87 15.88 -11.99
C LEU A 11 0.70 15.17 -11.31
N THR A 12 0.06 15.81 -10.33
CA THR A 12 -1.12 15.25 -9.66
C THR A 12 -2.32 15.23 -10.59
N ALA A 13 -2.55 16.31 -11.33
CA ALA A 13 -3.60 16.40 -12.35
C ALA A 13 -3.39 15.35 -13.47
N TRP A 14 -2.14 15.17 -13.92
CA TRP A 14 -1.79 14.10 -14.87
C TRP A 14 -2.10 12.70 -14.29
N ARG A 15 -1.78 12.42 -13.04
CA ARG A 15 -2.12 11.14 -12.39
C ARG A 15 -3.63 10.92 -12.32
N ALA A 16 -4.39 11.95 -11.95
CA ALA A 16 -5.85 11.90 -11.93
C ALA A 16 -6.41 11.60 -13.33
N TRP A 17 -5.85 12.25 -14.35
CA TRP A 17 -6.19 11.98 -15.73
C TRP A 17 -5.87 10.53 -16.14
N VAL A 18 -4.69 9.99 -15.79
CA VAL A 18 -4.33 8.59 -16.07
C VAL A 18 -5.35 7.63 -15.44
N VAL A 19 -5.70 7.83 -14.17
CA VAL A 19 -6.68 6.99 -13.46
C VAL A 19 -8.03 6.99 -14.17
N LEU A 20 -8.48 8.17 -14.62
CA LEU A 20 -9.76 8.32 -15.30
C LEU A 20 -9.72 7.80 -16.74
N HIS A 21 -8.59 7.98 -17.45
CA HIS A 21 -8.46 7.61 -18.87
C HIS A 21 -8.27 6.10 -19.05
N VAL A 22 -7.42 5.46 -18.25
CA VAL A 22 -7.09 4.04 -18.42
C VAL A 22 -8.23 3.11 -18.00
N HIS A 23 -9.14 3.55 -17.12
CA HIS A 23 -10.29 2.76 -16.63
C HIS A 23 -9.89 1.35 -16.15
N ALA A 24 -8.72 1.22 -15.54
CA ALA A 24 -8.18 -0.08 -15.15
C ALA A 24 -8.96 -0.74 -13.99
N GLY A 25 -9.71 0.02 -13.22
CA GLY A 25 -10.37 -0.46 -12.01
C GLY A 25 -9.45 -0.42 -10.78
N LEU A 26 -9.82 -1.16 -9.74
CA LEU A 26 -9.03 -1.31 -8.52
C LEU A 26 -8.23 -2.62 -8.57
N GLN A 27 -7.03 -2.59 -8.00
CA GLN A 27 -6.30 -3.82 -7.68
C GLN A 27 -6.97 -4.51 -6.48
N VAL A 28 -6.73 -5.81 -6.30
CA VAL A 28 -7.35 -6.59 -5.22
C VAL A 28 -7.13 -5.98 -3.83
N ASP A 29 -5.91 -5.47 -3.54
CA ASP A 29 -5.64 -4.81 -2.26
C ASP A 29 -6.39 -3.48 -2.14
N GLU A 30 -6.50 -2.69 -3.22
CA GLU A 30 -7.26 -1.44 -3.24
C GLU A 30 -8.76 -1.68 -3.01
N ALA A 31 -9.33 -2.69 -3.67
CA ALA A 31 -10.73 -3.10 -3.50
C ALA A 31 -10.98 -3.60 -2.07
N GLN A 32 -10.04 -4.34 -1.47
CA GLN A 32 -10.11 -4.76 -0.08
C GLN A 32 -10.01 -3.58 0.88
N TYR A 33 -9.11 -2.61 0.63
CA TYR A 33 -8.99 -1.41 1.48
C TYR A 33 -10.22 -0.51 1.36
N TRP A 34 -10.85 -0.46 0.19
CA TRP A 34 -12.15 0.19 0.02
C TRP A 34 -13.24 -0.53 0.84
N TYR A 35 -13.31 -1.86 0.79
CA TYR A 35 -14.24 -2.63 1.63
C TYR A 35 -14.03 -2.35 3.13
N TRP A 36 -12.77 -2.24 3.57
CA TRP A 36 -12.45 -1.87 4.94
C TRP A 36 -12.87 -0.44 5.28
N SER A 37 -12.82 0.48 4.34
CA SER A 37 -13.26 1.86 4.55
C SER A 37 -14.77 1.98 4.76
N GLU A 38 -15.56 1.07 4.20
CA GLU A 38 -17.00 0.96 4.46
C GLU A 38 -17.30 0.31 5.83
N HIS A 39 -16.31 -0.36 6.45
CA HIS A 39 -16.42 -1.07 7.71
C HIS A 39 -15.24 -0.73 8.61
N LEU A 40 -15.18 0.55 9.04
CA LEU A 40 -14.03 1.01 9.83
C LEU A 40 -13.90 0.27 11.16
N ASP A 41 -12.67 -0.20 11.40
CA ASP A 41 -12.26 -0.80 12.65
C ASP A 41 -10.83 -0.37 13.01
N TRP A 42 -10.38 -0.65 14.21
CA TRP A 42 -9.04 -0.28 14.69
C TRP A 42 -7.92 -1.19 14.18
N GLY A 43 -8.24 -2.22 13.44
CA GLY A 43 -7.28 -3.12 12.81
C GLY A 43 -7.93 -4.03 11.79
N TYR A 44 -7.11 -4.61 10.93
CA TYR A 44 -7.54 -5.58 9.92
C TYR A 44 -6.57 -6.75 9.89
N PHE A 45 -6.99 -7.86 9.28
CA PHE A 45 -6.21 -9.10 9.24
C PHE A 45 -4.73 -8.90 8.88
N SER A 46 -4.43 -8.03 7.91
CA SER A 46 -3.07 -7.87 7.36
C SER A 46 -2.48 -6.47 7.49
N LYS A 47 -3.25 -5.47 7.95
CA LYS A 47 -2.82 -4.06 7.97
C LYS A 47 -3.42 -3.28 9.14
N PRO A 48 -2.73 -2.22 9.59
CA PRO A 48 -3.32 -1.19 10.45
C PRO A 48 -4.40 -0.37 9.72
N PRO A 49 -5.23 0.41 10.44
CA PRO A 49 -6.44 1.04 9.90
C PRO A 49 -6.20 2.30 9.05
N GLY A 50 -4.99 2.86 9.01
CA GLY A 50 -4.74 4.17 8.42
C GLY A 50 -5.15 4.30 6.95
N ILE A 51 -4.97 3.23 6.15
CA ILE A 51 -5.36 3.28 4.72
C ILE A 51 -6.88 3.25 4.56
N ALA A 52 -7.61 2.48 5.36
CA ALA A 52 -9.07 2.43 5.32
C ALA A 52 -9.67 3.78 5.72
N ALA A 53 -9.17 4.39 6.81
CA ALA A 53 -9.59 5.72 7.25
C ALA A 53 -9.30 6.80 6.18
N LEU A 54 -8.15 6.70 5.49
CA LEU A 54 -7.80 7.62 4.41
C LEU A 54 -8.75 7.48 3.21
N ILE A 55 -9.13 6.25 2.84
CA ILE A 55 -10.09 6.00 1.76
C ILE A 55 -11.47 6.51 2.15
N GLN A 56 -11.96 6.24 3.36
CA GLN A 56 -13.25 6.75 3.82
C GLN A 56 -13.30 8.29 3.77
N ALA A 57 -12.25 8.97 4.24
CA ALA A 57 -12.18 10.42 4.12
C ALA A 57 -12.15 10.88 2.64
N SER A 58 -11.50 10.10 1.77
CA SER A 58 -11.41 10.37 0.34
C SER A 58 -12.76 10.23 -0.36
N THR A 59 -13.46 9.12 -0.12
CA THR A 59 -14.78 8.85 -0.72
C THR A 59 -15.87 9.78 -0.19
N ALA A 60 -15.79 10.17 1.08
CA ALA A 60 -16.68 11.18 1.66
C ALA A 60 -16.54 12.57 0.98
N LEU A 61 -15.34 12.92 0.48
CA LEU A 61 -15.09 14.20 -0.20
C LEU A 61 -15.32 14.13 -1.71
N PHE A 62 -15.00 13.02 -2.36
CA PHE A 62 -14.92 12.89 -3.81
C PHE A 62 -15.84 11.81 -4.40
N GLY A 63 -16.64 11.13 -3.56
CA GLY A 63 -17.54 10.05 -3.97
C GLY A 63 -16.84 8.71 -4.16
N ASP A 64 -17.63 7.64 -4.34
CA ASP A 64 -17.19 6.23 -4.42
C ASP A 64 -16.63 5.81 -5.78
N GLY A 65 -16.46 6.74 -6.69
CA GLY A 65 -15.83 6.46 -7.98
C GLY A 65 -14.33 6.15 -7.83
N LEU A 66 -13.74 5.59 -8.88
CA LEU A 66 -12.34 5.17 -8.91
C LEU A 66 -11.37 6.28 -8.46
N LEU A 67 -11.59 7.53 -8.91
CA LEU A 67 -10.79 8.67 -8.49
C LEU A 67 -11.03 9.01 -7.01
N GLY A 68 -12.28 8.96 -6.54
CA GLY A 68 -12.62 9.24 -5.15
C GLY A 68 -11.91 8.29 -4.19
N VAL A 69 -11.88 6.99 -4.50
CA VAL A 69 -11.12 5.99 -3.74
C VAL A 69 -9.63 6.32 -3.67
N LYS A 70 -9.05 6.83 -4.77
CA LYS A 70 -7.60 7.05 -4.92
C LYS A 70 -7.10 8.45 -4.50
N ALA A 71 -7.97 9.46 -4.42
CA ALA A 71 -7.57 10.87 -4.38
C ALA A 71 -6.67 11.23 -3.21
N LEU A 72 -7.04 10.93 -1.98
CA LEU A 72 -6.22 11.32 -0.81
C LEU A 72 -4.91 10.53 -0.73
N ALA A 73 -4.89 9.24 -1.11
CA ALA A 73 -3.65 8.48 -1.21
C ALA A 73 -2.72 9.08 -2.27
N MET A 74 -3.26 9.47 -3.43
CA MET A 74 -2.51 10.15 -4.49
C MET A 74 -1.94 11.48 -4.01
N LEU A 75 -2.68 12.26 -3.21
CA LEU A 75 -2.23 13.54 -2.63
C LEU A 75 -1.12 13.40 -1.59
N CYS A 76 -0.95 12.25 -0.96
CA CYS A 76 0.16 12.02 -0.03
C CYS A 76 1.54 12.23 -0.69
N TYR A 77 1.70 11.92 -1.97
CA TYR A 77 2.99 12.07 -2.67
C TYR A 77 3.41 13.52 -2.90
N PRO A 78 2.58 14.42 -3.48
CA PRO A 78 2.94 15.84 -3.59
C PRO A 78 3.08 16.50 -2.22
N LEU A 79 2.30 16.09 -1.19
CA LEU A 79 2.48 16.54 0.19
C LEU A 79 3.83 16.10 0.75
N THR A 80 4.24 14.86 0.52
CA THR A 80 5.58 14.36 0.90
C THR A 80 6.68 15.19 0.23
N ALA A 81 6.56 15.49 -1.07
CA ALA A 81 7.52 16.34 -1.78
C ALA A 81 7.57 17.77 -1.20
N TRP A 82 6.43 18.31 -0.83
CA TRP A 82 6.34 19.64 -0.21
C TRP A 82 6.97 19.67 1.19
N VAL A 83 6.67 18.69 2.03
CA VAL A 83 7.28 18.50 3.37
C VAL A 83 8.79 18.32 3.23
N LEU A 84 9.23 17.50 2.30
CA LEU A 84 10.65 17.27 1.99
C LEU A 84 11.35 18.58 1.59
N HIS A 85 10.71 19.42 0.74
CA HIS A 85 11.24 20.74 0.42
C HIS A 85 11.45 21.59 1.68
N GLY A 86 10.46 21.66 2.60
CA GLY A 86 10.55 22.39 3.86
C GLY A 86 11.68 21.87 4.75
N TRP A 87 11.78 20.56 4.89
CA TRP A 87 12.84 19.91 5.67
C TRP A 87 14.23 20.19 5.09
N LEU A 88 14.44 20.04 3.78
CA LEU A 88 15.71 20.35 3.12
C LEU A 88 16.12 21.81 3.30
N ARG A 89 15.17 22.75 3.35
CA ARG A 89 15.42 24.15 3.70
C ARG A 89 15.88 24.30 5.16
N ASP A 90 15.28 23.54 6.05
CA ASP A 90 15.63 23.54 7.49
C ASP A 90 17.01 22.88 7.76
N VAL A 91 17.43 21.95 6.91
CA VAL A 91 18.81 21.38 6.89
C VAL A 91 19.85 22.42 6.46
N GLY A 92 19.43 23.57 5.90
CA GLY A 92 20.32 24.64 5.45
C GLY A 92 20.66 24.59 3.95
N LEU A 93 19.95 23.80 3.15
CA LEU A 93 20.16 23.76 1.71
C LEU A 93 19.56 25.00 1.02
N ALA A 94 20.19 25.42 -0.08
CA ALA A 94 19.70 26.54 -0.87
C ALA A 94 18.28 26.26 -1.43
N PRO A 95 17.46 27.29 -1.70
CA PRO A 95 16.10 27.08 -2.25
C PRO A 95 16.08 26.28 -3.54
N ARG A 96 17.13 26.37 -4.35
CA ARG A 96 17.31 25.61 -5.59
C ARG A 96 17.48 24.11 -5.31
N ASP A 97 18.34 23.77 -4.37
CA ASP A 97 18.68 22.38 -4.05
C ASP A 97 17.52 21.70 -3.31
N ALA A 98 16.84 22.42 -2.42
CA ALA A 98 15.62 21.91 -1.76
C ALA A 98 14.46 21.66 -2.76
N ARG A 99 14.26 22.56 -3.75
CA ARG A 99 13.29 22.31 -4.84
C ARG A 99 13.68 21.09 -5.67
N PHE A 100 14.97 20.96 -5.96
CA PHE A 100 15.47 19.79 -6.67
C PHE A 100 15.16 18.49 -5.92
N GLY A 101 15.36 18.42 -4.59
CA GLY A 101 15.06 17.24 -3.79
C GLY A 101 13.56 16.86 -3.83
N ALA A 102 12.67 17.86 -3.73
CA ALA A 102 11.24 17.63 -3.87
C ALA A 102 10.85 17.09 -5.26
N LEU A 103 11.44 17.66 -6.32
CA LEU A 103 11.24 17.23 -7.71
C LEU A 103 11.86 15.85 -7.96
N LEU A 104 13.03 15.57 -7.40
CA LEU A 104 13.66 14.25 -7.46
C LEU A 104 12.73 13.19 -6.87
N PHE A 105 12.19 13.42 -5.66
CA PHE A 105 11.27 12.49 -5.03
C PHE A 105 10.05 12.20 -5.90
N ILE A 106 9.33 13.25 -6.34
CA ILE A 106 8.06 13.06 -7.07
C ILE A 106 8.26 12.49 -8.48
N ALA A 107 9.47 12.65 -9.07
CA ALA A 107 9.85 12.12 -10.38
C ALA A 107 10.40 10.68 -10.30
N THR A 108 10.58 10.09 -9.12
CA THR A 108 11.02 8.69 -9.03
C THR A 108 9.95 7.75 -9.58
N PRO A 109 10.33 6.61 -10.19
CA PRO A 109 9.37 5.58 -10.60
C PRO A 109 8.52 5.08 -9.45
N ALA A 110 9.08 4.95 -8.24
CA ALA A 110 8.33 4.59 -7.05
C ALA A 110 7.19 5.56 -6.78
N ALA A 111 7.47 6.87 -6.66
CA ALA A 111 6.43 7.87 -6.45
C ALA A 111 5.50 8.01 -7.68
N GLY A 112 6.02 7.78 -8.89
CA GLY A 112 5.26 7.84 -10.13
C GLY A 112 4.20 6.74 -10.24
N LEU A 113 4.59 5.49 -10.02
CA LEU A 113 3.72 4.33 -10.16
C LEU A 113 2.85 4.09 -8.90
N LEU A 114 3.45 4.12 -7.70
CA LEU A 114 2.69 3.98 -6.45
C LEU A 114 1.70 5.14 -6.25
N GLY A 115 1.99 6.32 -6.81
CA GLY A 115 1.06 7.46 -6.79
C GLY A 115 -0.20 7.30 -7.64
N LEU A 116 -0.33 6.20 -8.42
CA LEU A 116 -1.52 5.84 -9.18
C LEU A 116 -2.34 4.74 -8.49
N ALA A 117 -1.80 4.17 -7.41
CA ALA A 117 -2.44 3.13 -6.63
C ALA A 117 -2.70 3.58 -5.19
N VAL A 118 -3.71 2.98 -4.56
CA VAL A 118 -3.95 3.16 -3.12
C VAL A 118 -3.13 2.13 -2.36
N THR A 119 -2.06 2.59 -1.76
CA THR A 119 -1.17 1.72 -0.97
C THR A 119 -0.93 2.31 0.42
N THR A 120 -0.64 1.45 1.38
CA THR A 120 -0.22 1.88 2.72
C THR A 120 1.08 2.68 2.72
N ASP A 121 1.82 2.63 1.60
CA ASP A 121 3.08 3.39 1.43
C ASP A 121 2.83 4.88 1.24
N ALA A 122 1.68 5.29 0.70
CA ALA A 122 1.35 6.70 0.49
C ALA A 122 1.36 7.51 1.81
N PRO A 123 0.53 7.20 2.81
CA PRO A 123 0.58 7.88 4.11
C PRO A 123 1.85 7.56 4.91
N LEU A 124 2.45 6.36 4.74
CA LEU A 124 3.71 6.01 5.39
C LEU A 124 4.84 6.95 4.97
N LEU A 125 5.04 7.22 3.68
CA LEU A 125 6.11 8.09 3.17
C LEU A 125 5.94 9.53 3.66
N LEU A 126 4.71 10.03 3.75
CA LEU A 126 4.42 11.34 4.32
C LEU A 126 4.82 11.39 5.81
N CYS A 127 4.37 10.41 6.60
CA CYS A 127 4.69 10.32 8.01
C CYS A 127 6.20 10.09 8.25
N TRP A 128 6.84 9.26 7.43
CA TRP A 128 8.28 9.01 7.49
C TRP A 128 9.09 10.30 7.25
N THR A 129 8.68 11.09 6.27
CA THR A 129 9.34 12.37 5.96
C THR A 129 9.13 13.40 7.06
N LEU A 130 7.92 13.48 7.63
CA LEU A 130 7.63 14.32 8.81
C LEU A 130 8.45 13.88 10.03
N ALA A 131 8.55 12.58 10.28
CA ALA A 131 9.37 12.01 11.35
C ALA A 131 10.86 12.32 11.15
N ALA A 132 11.38 12.22 9.91
CA ALA A 132 12.76 12.57 9.59
C ALA A 132 13.03 14.07 9.82
N TRP A 133 12.09 14.94 9.45
CA TRP A 133 12.18 16.37 9.73
C TRP A 133 12.13 16.67 11.22
N ALA A 134 11.20 16.09 11.95
CA ALA A 134 11.11 16.23 13.40
C ALA A 134 12.40 15.72 14.09
N LEU A 135 12.92 14.56 13.66
CA LEU A 135 14.18 14.01 14.18
C LEU A 135 15.37 14.94 13.96
N TRP A 136 15.48 15.56 12.76
CA TRP A 136 16.48 16.59 12.47
C TRP A 136 16.39 17.77 13.45
N ARG A 137 15.17 18.27 13.73
CA ARG A 137 14.93 19.38 14.65
C ARG A 137 15.18 18.98 16.11
N VAL A 138 14.79 17.77 16.49
CA VAL A 138 15.15 17.19 17.80
C VAL A 138 16.65 17.17 18.00
N TRP A 139 17.41 16.69 17.01
CA TRP A 139 18.87 16.67 17.07
C TRP A 139 19.46 18.07 17.15
N ARG A 140 18.93 19.03 16.39
CA ARG A 140 19.43 20.41 16.35
C ARG A 140 19.06 21.24 17.58
N ASP A 141 17.79 21.23 17.96
CA ASP A 141 17.22 22.17 18.93
C ASP A 141 16.72 21.47 20.21
N GLY A 142 16.30 20.21 20.12
CA GLY A 142 15.83 19.41 21.26
C GLY A 142 14.53 19.91 21.90
N ALA A 143 13.73 20.73 21.18
CA ALA A 143 12.50 21.30 21.71
C ALA A 143 11.43 20.21 21.93
N TRP A 144 10.65 20.32 23.01
CA TRP A 144 9.61 19.34 23.36
C TRP A 144 8.56 19.15 22.24
N ARG A 145 8.21 20.21 21.52
CA ARG A 145 7.30 20.19 20.38
C ARG A 145 7.82 19.32 19.24
N ASP A 146 9.13 19.28 19.04
CA ASP A 146 9.74 18.48 17.98
C ASP A 146 9.74 16.98 18.36
N TRP A 147 9.91 16.66 19.65
CA TRP A 147 9.69 15.33 20.19
C TRP A 147 8.23 14.88 20.06
N ALA A 148 7.28 15.79 20.36
CA ALA A 148 5.86 15.50 20.20
C ALA A 148 5.50 15.24 18.72
N LEU A 149 6.03 16.07 17.80
CA LEU A 149 5.84 15.88 16.37
C LEU A 149 6.46 14.55 15.88
N LEU A 150 7.65 14.20 16.39
CA LEU A 150 8.30 12.92 16.10
C LEU A 150 7.41 11.76 16.53
N GLY A 151 6.90 11.78 17.77
CA GLY A 151 6.00 10.76 18.28
C GLY A 151 4.71 10.63 17.47
N LEU A 152 4.09 11.78 17.12
CA LEU A 152 2.87 11.80 16.32
C LEU A 152 3.10 11.25 14.92
N ALA A 153 4.17 11.66 14.25
CA ALA A 153 4.50 11.16 12.90
C ALA A 153 4.81 9.67 12.91
N VAL A 154 5.54 9.16 13.91
CA VAL A 154 5.81 7.73 14.06
C VAL A 154 4.53 6.96 14.38
N GLY A 155 3.68 7.47 15.28
CA GLY A 155 2.42 6.83 15.63
C GLY A 155 1.45 6.74 14.46
N LEU A 156 1.20 7.83 13.74
CA LEU A 156 0.34 7.85 12.54
C LEU A 156 0.94 7.02 11.40
N GLY A 157 2.27 7.04 11.23
CA GLY A 157 2.95 6.18 10.27
C GLY A 157 2.79 4.70 10.59
N ALA A 158 2.85 4.31 11.87
CA ALA A 158 2.62 2.94 12.32
C ALA A 158 1.15 2.51 12.11
N MET A 159 0.20 3.42 12.29
CA MET A 159 -1.20 3.21 11.94
C MET A 159 -1.43 3.02 10.42
N SER A 160 -0.48 3.43 9.60
CA SER A 160 -0.51 3.21 8.15
C SER A 160 0.17 1.89 7.75
N LYS A 161 1.36 1.62 8.29
CA LYS A 161 2.14 0.40 7.99
C LYS A 161 3.16 0.13 9.10
N TYR A 162 3.22 -1.10 9.60
CA TYR A 162 4.14 -1.46 10.69
C TYR A 162 5.62 -1.34 10.33
N THR A 163 5.96 -1.25 9.05
CA THR A 163 7.31 -0.89 8.60
C THR A 163 7.83 0.39 9.26
N MET A 164 6.92 1.29 9.69
CA MET A 164 7.30 2.50 10.46
C MET A 164 8.06 2.18 11.75
N GLY A 165 7.91 0.99 12.32
CA GLY A 165 8.68 0.54 13.49
C GLY A 165 10.20 0.57 13.27
N ALA A 166 10.66 0.37 12.03
CA ALA A 166 12.09 0.50 11.69
C ALA A 166 12.62 1.93 11.86
N PHE A 167 11.74 2.94 11.88
CA PHE A 167 12.15 4.32 12.17
C PHE A 167 12.72 4.49 13.58
N ALA A 168 12.33 3.64 14.54
CA ALA A 168 12.92 3.67 15.89
C ALA A 168 14.42 3.38 15.84
N VAL A 169 14.84 2.40 15.01
CA VAL A 169 16.26 2.08 14.79
C VAL A 169 16.97 3.27 14.13
N THR A 170 16.35 3.86 13.11
CA THR A 170 16.86 5.08 12.46
C THR A 170 17.04 6.23 13.46
N ALA A 171 16.03 6.50 14.28
CA ALA A 171 16.05 7.61 15.22
C ALA A 171 17.10 7.40 16.31
N LEU A 172 17.12 6.25 16.95
CA LEU A 172 18.11 5.92 17.99
C LEU A 172 19.53 5.90 17.42
N GLY A 173 19.73 5.22 16.29
CA GLY A 173 21.03 5.16 15.63
C GLY A 173 21.57 6.56 15.29
N PHE A 174 20.74 7.40 14.68
CA PHE A 174 21.12 8.79 14.38
C PHE A 174 21.41 9.60 15.65
N LEU A 175 20.55 9.60 16.65
CA LEU A 175 20.74 10.37 17.88
C LEU A 175 21.96 9.94 18.70
N LEU A 176 22.34 8.66 18.63
CA LEU A 176 23.50 8.12 19.36
C LEU A 176 24.82 8.35 18.62
N THR A 177 24.81 8.36 17.28
CA THR A 177 26.05 8.32 16.48
C THR A 177 26.31 9.59 15.66
N ALA A 178 25.32 10.49 15.49
CA ALA A 178 25.50 11.72 14.72
C ALA A 178 26.58 12.62 15.33
N PRO A 179 27.43 13.25 14.52
CA PRO A 179 28.44 14.19 14.99
C PRO A 179 27.80 15.33 15.80
N ARG A 180 28.34 15.60 16.96
CA ARG A 180 27.88 16.66 17.86
C ARG A 180 28.84 17.83 17.81
N ASP A 181 28.62 18.75 16.89
CA ASP A 181 29.41 19.97 16.79
C ASP A 181 28.94 21.07 17.77
N ARG A 182 27.90 20.78 18.59
CA ARG A 182 27.30 21.70 19.54
C ARG A 182 27.10 21.09 20.94
N PRO A 183 27.43 21.83 22.02
CA PRO A 183 27.42 21.32 23.40
C PRO A 183 26.02 21.17 24.02
N ARG A 184 24.91 21.38 23.30
CA ARG A 184 23.57 21.13 23.85
C ARG A 184 23.33 19.63 23.85
N ALA A 185 23.47 19.03 25.02
CA ALA A 185 22.98 17.71 25.30
C ALA A 185 21.50 17.67 24.97
N VAL A 186 21.15 17.02 23.80
CA VAL A 186 19.79 16.60 23.55
C VAL A 186 19.41 15.75 24.75
N SER A 187 18.48 16.25 25.56
CA SER A 187 18.00 15.49 26.72
C SER A 187 17.15 14.33 26.24
N LEU A 188 17.82 13.27 25.76
CA LEU A 188 17.16 12.03 25.33
C LEU A 188 16.22 11.53 26.41
N TRP A 189 16.66 11.61 27.67
CA TRP A 189 15.90 11.15 28.83
C TRP A 189 14.58 11.92 29.07
N ARG A 190 14.49 13.16 28.64
CA ARG A 190 13.29 13.99 28.80
C ARG A 190 12.41 13.97 27.57
N GLY A 191 12.99 13.97 26.38
CA GLY A 191 12.26 14.07 25.11
C GLY A 191 11.80 12.73 24.55
N LEU A 192 12.64 11.69 24.62
CA LEU A 192 12.30 10.37 24.09
C LEU A 192 11.00 9.79 24.71
N PRO A 193 10.77 9.87 26.04
CA PRO A 193 9.50 9.42 26.61
C PRO A 193 8.28 10.13 26.03
N VAL A 194 8.38 11.43 25.73
CA VAL A 194 7.27 12.19 25.09
C VAL A 194 6.95 11.59 23.71
N ALA A 195 7.96 11.38 22.88
CA ALA A 195 7.75 10.79 21.55
C ALA A 195 7.17 9.37 21.65
N VAL A 196 7.70 8.54 22.55
CA VAL A 196 7.24 7.16 22.76
C VAL A 196 5.79 7.12 23.24
N VAL A 197 5.44 7.94 24.25
CA VAL A 197 4.07 7.98 24.79
C VAL A 197 3.07 8.41 23.72
N ILE A 198 3.39 9.44 22.94
CA ILE A 198 2.50 9.89 21.84
C ILE A 198 2.39 8.82 20.76
N ALA A 199 3.49 8.20 20.35
CA ALA A 199 3.45 7.15 19.35
C ALA A 199 2.62 5.94 19.82
N LEU A 200 2.81 5.51 21.07
CA LEU A 200 2.04 4.42 21.67
C LEU A 200 0.57 4.80 21.87
N ALA A 201 0.25 6.03 22.24
CA ALA A 201 -1.13 6.51 22.34
C ALA A 201 -1.85 6.45 20.99
N CYS A 202 -1.17 6.82 19.90
CA CYS A 202 -1.72 6.65 18.55
C CYS A 202 -1.95 5.17 18.19
N LEU A 203 -1.04 4.29 18.58
CA LEU A 203 -1.05 2.87 18.22
C LEU A 203 -1.94 2.03 19.15
N ALA A 204 -2.24 2.50 20.36
CA ALA A 204 -2.95 1.76 21.39
C ALA A 204 -4.28 1.14 20.94
N PRO A 205 -5.17 1.85 20.20
CA PRO A 205 -6.42 1.23 19.73
C PRO A 205 -6.17 0.03 18.80
N ASN A 206 -5.16 0.13 17.94
CA ASN A 206 -4.80 -0.96 17.03
C ASN A 206 -4.17 -2.15 17.78
N LEU A 207 -3.34 -1.91 18.78
CA LEU A 207 -2.78 -2.97 19.64
C LEU A 207 -3.89 -3.68 20.42
N ALA A 208 -4.86 -2.93 20.97
CA ALA A 208 -6.01 -3.49 21.67
C ALA A 208 -6.87 -4.35 20.74
N TRP A 209 -7.12 -3.89 19.52
CA TRP A 209 -7.83 -4.66 18.49
C TRP A 209 -7.09 -5.97 18.17
N ASN A 210 -5.78 -5.91 17.90
CA ASN A 210 -4.98 -7.11 17.63
C ASN A 210 -5.03 -8.10 18.79
N ALA A 211 -4.92 -7.62 20.03
CA ALA A 211 -4.98 -8.47 21.22
C ALA A 211 -6.33 -9.17 21.37
N SER A 212 -7.44 -8.49 21.07
CA SER A 212 -8.78 -9.08 21.13
C SER A 212 -9.11 -10.03 19.98
N HIS A 213 -8.33 -10.01 18.89
CA HIS A 213 -8.53 -10.85 17.70
C HIS A 213 -7.43 -11.93 17.52
N GLY A 214 -6.60 -12.20 18.55
CA GLY A 214 -5.55 -13.23 18.49
C GLY A 214 -4.34 -12.87 17.62
N TRP A 215 -4.01 -11.57 17.50
CA TRP A 215 -2.85 -11.03 16.81
C TRP A 215 -2.75 -11.38 15.30
N PRO A 216 -3.82 -11.30 14.51
CA PRO A 216 -3.86 -11.77 13.14
C PRO A 216 -2.85 -11.03 12.25
N THR A 217 -2.66 -9.71 12.46
CA THR A 217 -1.75 -8.91 11.64
C THR A 217 -0.28 -9.30 11.84
N LEU A 218 0.11 -9.61 13.09
CA LEU A 218 1.48 -10.06 13.38
C LEU A 218 1.70 -11.49 12.89
N ALA A 219 0.72 -12.39 13.08
CA ALA A 219 0.79 -13.76 12.59
C ALA A 219 0.94 -13.79 11.05
N HIS A 220 0.12 -13.03 10.34
CA HIS A 220 0.21 -12.90 8.88
C HIS A 220 1.56 -12.31 8.44
N THR A 221 2.06 -11.28 9.14
CA THR A 221 3.37 -10.69 8.83
C THR A 221 4.50 -11.69 9.03
N ALA A 222 4.47 -12.46 10.11
CA ALA A 222 5.45 -13.52 10.36
C ALA A 222 5.39 -14.60 9.28
N GLU A 223 4.21 -15.04 8.89
CA GLU A 223 3.99 -16.06 7.87
C GLU A 223 4.58 -15.67 6.51
N ILE A 224 4.31 -14.44 6.04
CA ILE A 224 4.87 -13.95 4.76
C ILE A 224 6.37 -13.62 4.84
N THR A 225 6.93 -13.47 6.05
CA THR A 225 8.36 -13.17 6.24
C THR A 225 9.18 -14.44 6.37
N VAL A 226 8.67 -15.46 7.07
CA VAL A 226 9.40 -16.70 7.42
C VAL A 226 8.94 -17.89 6.56
N GLY A 227 7.66 -17.93 6.18
CA GLY A 227 7.04 -19.07 5.48
C GLY A 227 7.29 -19.14 3.97
N ALA A 228 7.88 -18.12 3.37
CA ALA A 228 8.21 -18.16 1.94
C ALA A 228 9.53 -18.91 1.73
N GLU A 229 9.46 -20.16 1.27
CA GLU A 229 10.65 -20.90 0.86
C GLU A 229 11.41 -20.14 -0.23
N ALA A 230 12.72 -19.96 -0.02
CA ALA A 230 13.59 -19.37 -1.02
C ALA A 230 13.80 -20.39 -2.15
N SER A 231 13.18 -20.16 -3.30
CA SER A 231 13.37 -21.02 -4.46
C SER A 231 14.79 -20.91 -5.06
N ASP A 232 15.40 -19.71 -4.98
CA ASP A 232 16.78 -19.43 -5.38
C ASP A 232 17.23 -18.10 -4.76
N THR A 233 18.25 -18.17 -3.90
CA THR A 233 18.81 -17.01 -3.18
C THR A 233 19.35 -15.93 -4.13
N TRP A 234 20.01 -16.32 -5.24
CA TRP A 234 20.55 -15.35 -6.20
C TRP A 234 19.46 -14.61 -6.98
N SER A 235 18.38 -15.31 -7.32
CA SER A 235 17.21 -14.71 -7.98
C SER A 235 16.50 -13.72 -7.05
N THR A 236 16.23 -14.10 -5.79
CA THR A 236 15.58 -13.23 -4.81
C THR A 236 16.42 -11.99 -4.47
N LEU A 237 17.74 -12.16 -4.35
CA LEU A 237 18.67 -11.05 -4.14
C LEU A 237 18.70 -10.12 -5.37
N GLY A 238 18.76 -10.68 -6.58
CA GLY A 238 18.71 -9.94 -7.84
C GLY A 238 17.40 -9.14 -8.00
N GLU A 239 16.26 -9.75 -7.68
CA GLU A 239 14.95 -9.08 -7.68
C GLU A 239 14.93 -7.90 -6.68
N TYR A 240 15.46 -8.10 -5.48
CA TYR A 240 15.51 -7.07 -4.46
C TYR A 240 16.41 -5.89 -4.86
N LEU A 241 17.64 -6.17 -5.31
CA LEU A 241 18.59 -5.14 -5.77
C LEU A 241 18.06 -4.38 -7.00
N GLY A 242 17.46 -5.11 -7.96
CA GLY A 242 16.77 -4.51 -9.10
C GLY A 242 15.61 -3.61 -8.67
N GLY A 243 14.86 -4.03 -7.67
CA GLY A 243 13.80 -3.24 -7.07
C GLY A 243 14.29 -1.96 -6.39
N LEU A 244 15.41 -1.99 -5.67
CA LEU A 244 16.03 -0.78 -5.10
C LEU A 244 16.45 0.21 -6.20
N VAL A 245 17.00 -0.30 -7.32
CA VAL A 245 17.31 0.54 -8.49
C VAL A 245 16.04 1.18 -9.04
N LEU A 246 14.94 0.43 -9.12
CA LEU A 246 13.67 0.95 -9.59
C LEU A 246 13.01 1.95 -8.63
N LEU A 247 13.25 1.88 -7.32
CA LEU A 247 12.73 2.86 -6.37
C LEU A 247 13.17 4.29 -6.73
N LEU A 248 14.47 4.49 -6.89
CA LEU A 248 15.05 5.80 -7.24
C LEU A 248 14.95 6.07 -8.74
N GLY A 249 14.93 5.03 -9.55
CA GLY A 249 14.96 5.02 -11.01
C GLY A 249 16.34 4.70 -11.58
N PRO A 250 16.38 3.89 -12.64
CA PRO A 250 17.64 3.40 -13.21
C PRO A 250 18.55 4.53 -13.69
N LEU A 251 17.99 5.59 -14.27
CA LEU A 251 18.76 6.73 -14.77
C LEU A 251 19.43 7.53 -13.65
N VAL A 252 18.66 7.81 -12.57
CA VAL A 252 19.20 8.53 -11.39
C VAL A 252 20.18 7.65 -10.65
N THR A 253 19.90 6.36 -10.50
CA THR A 253 20.79 5.41 -9.81
C THR A 253 22.11 5.27 -10.57
N GLY A 254 22.07 5.04 -11.89
CA GLY A 254 23.27 4.93 -12.70
C GLY A 254 24.10 6.21 -12.67
N TRP A 255 23.44 7.35 -12.77
CA TRP A 255 24.10 8.65 -12.65
C TRP A 255 24.70 8.84 -11.24
N ALA A 256 24.01 8.51 -10.17
CA ALA A 256 24.51 8.58 -8.79
C ALA A 256 25.75 7.67 -8.59
N ILE A 257 25.73 6.43 -9.09
CA ILE A 257 26.86 5.50 -9.00
C ILE A 257 28.09 6.07 -9.70
N VAL A 258 27.96 6.49 -10.97
CA VAL A 258 29.06 7.05 -11.73
C VAL A 258 29.75 8.22 -11.01
N HIS A 259 28.95 9.03 -10.33
CA HIS A 259 29.51 10.18 -9.63
C HIS A 259 29.99 9.84 -8.21
N ALA A 260 29.39 8.88 -7.52
CA ALA A 260 29.87 8.40 -6.22
C ALA A 260 31.30 7.82 -6.31
N LEU A 261 31.64 7.18 -7.43
CA LEU A 261 32.98 6.68 -7.70
C LEU A 261 34.04 7.81 -7.74
N ARG A 262 33.62 9.06 -7.97
CA ARG A 262 34.52 10.23 -7.97
C ARG A 262 34.79 10.79 -6.56
N ARG A 263 34.36 10.11 -5.50
CA ARG A 263 34.61 10.42 -4.08
C ARG A 263 34.50 11.92 -3.76
N PRO A 264 33.29 12.52 -3.74
CA PRO A 264 33.15 13.92 -3.39
C PRO A 264 33.55 14.14 -1.92
N ALA A 265 34.30 15.20 -1.65
CA ALA A 265 34.59 15.60 -0.28
C ALA A 265 33.29 16.03 0.40
N VAL A 266 33.00 15.44 1.55
CA VAL A 266 31.86 15.84 2.39
C VAL A 266 32.26 17.08 3.18
N ALA A 267 31.53 18.19 2.99
CA ALA A 267 31.77 19.38 3.78
C ALA A 267 31.49 19.08 5.28
N PRO A 268 32.33 19.57 6.21
CA PRO A 268 32.11 19.35 7.64
C PRO A 268 30.70 19.75 8.10
N SER A 269 30.16 20.85 7.58
CA SER A 269 28.78 21.32 7.84
C SER A 269 27.68 20.33 7.48
N ASP A 270 27.94 19.41 6.57
CA ASP A 270 26.96 18.48 6.03
C ASP A 270 27.04 17.08 6.68
N ARG A 271 28.03 16.84 7.55
CA ARG A 271 28.27 15.51 8.16
C ARG A 271 27.01 14.95 8.85
N ALA A 272 26.33 15.75 9.66
CA ALA A 272 25.14 15.30 10.35
C ALA A 272 24.00 14.94 9.39
N ALA A 273 23.82 15.74 8.32
CA ALA A 273 22.80 15.43 7.30
C ALA A 273 23.15 14.15 6.51
N TRP A 274 24.42 13.89 6.23
CA TRP A 274 24.88 12.63 5.64
C TRP A 274 24.65 11.43 6.57
N TRP A 275 24.91 11.58 7.88
CA TRP A 275 24.59 10.57 8.87
C TRP A 275 23.10 10.27 8.91
N LEU A 276 22.24 11.31 8.87
CA LEU A 276 20.81 11.13 8.82
C LEU A 276 20.36 10.41 7.55
N ALA A 277 20.91 10.78 6.38
CA ALA A 277 20.64 10.09 5.13
C ALA A 277 21.02 8.59 5.19
N ALA A 278 22.18 8.29 5.78
CA ALA A 278 22.62 6.90 5.98
C ALA A 278 21.67 6.13 6.92
N TRP A 279 21.29 6.69 8.06
CA TRP A 279 20.36 6.05 8.99
C TRP A 279 18.94 5.92 8.44
N LEU A 280 18.49 6.83 7.58
CA LEU A 280 17.20 6.70 6.89
C LEU A 280 17.19 5.58 5.85
N ALA A 281 18.33 5.28 5.26
CA ALA A 281 18.44 4.26 4.21
C ALA A 281 18.86 2.87 4.75
N ALA A 282 19.85 2.81 5.66
CA ALA A 282 20.52 1.57 6.02
C ALA A 282 19.60 0.53 6.71
N PRO A 283 18.79 0.84 7.74
CA PRO A 283 18.06 -0.19 8.47
C PRO A 283 17.14 -1.02 7.58
N LEU A 284 16.28 -0.39 6.80
CA LEU A 284 15.35 -1.10 5.91
C LEU A 284 16.07 -1.78 4.75
N THR A 285 17.15 -1.19 4.22
CA THR A 285 17.96 -1.84 3.18
C THR A 285 18.58 -3.12 3.73
N LEU A 286 19.15 -3.08 4.93
CA LEU A 286 19.78 -4.25 5.56
C LEU A 286 18.74 -5.33 5.90
N ILE A 287 17.57 -4.96 6.40
CA ILE A 287 16.46 -5.89 6.65
C ILE A 287 16.04 -6.56 5.33
N GLY A 288 15.84 -5.80 4.27
CA GLY A 288 15.46 -6.35 2.98
C GLY A 288 16.55 -7.23 2.34
N LEU A 289 17.83 -6.86 2.48
CA LEU A 289 18.96 -7.71 2.07
C LEU A 289 18.98 -9.02 2.87
N ALA A 290 18.88 -8.96 4.21
CA ALA A 290 18.86 -10.15 5.04
C ALA A 290 17.67 -11.06 4.67
N GLN A 291 16.49 -10.49 4.43
CA GLN A 291 15.32 -11.24 3.99
C GLN A 291 15.55 -11.89 2.63
N SER A 292 16.13 -11.17 1.65
CA SER A 292 16.36 -11.69 0.30
C SER A 292 17.34 -12.87 0.24
N LEU A 293 18.13 -13.09 1.30
CA LEU A 293 18.99 -14.25 1.43
C LEU A 293 18.24 -15.52 1.88
N HIS A 294 17.06 -15.36 2.49
CA HIS A 294 16.28 -16.48 3.05
C HIS A 294 14.94 -16.68 2.34
N ALA A 295 14.34 -15.61 1.85
CA ALA A 295 13.01 -15.61 1.24
C ALA A 295 12.86 -14.46 0.24
N LYS A 296 11.74 -14.43 -0.48
CA LYS A 296 11.42 -13.31 -1.39
C LYS A 296 11.18 -12.03 -0.60
N ALA A 297 12.10 -11.05 -0.72
CA ALA A 297 11.95 -9.73 -0.14
C ALA A 297 10.98 -8.87 -0.96
N GLN A 298 10.00 -8.29 -0.28
CA GLN A 298 9.05 -7.37 -0.91
C GLN A 298 9.67 -5.96 -0.98
N VAL A 299 10.01 -5.49 -2.18
CA VAL A 299 10.68 -4.19 -2.40
C VAL A 299 9.89 -3.00 -1.83
N ASN A 300 8.56 -3.06 -1.85
CA ASN A 300 7.70 -2.02 -1.29
C ASN A 300 7.84 -1.87 0.25
N TRP A 301 8.40 -2.88 0.95
CA TRP A 301 8.69 -2.74 2.39
C TRP A 301 9.84 -1.77 2.64
N THR A 302 10.71 -1.57 1.65
CA THR A 302 11.84 -0.65 1.72
C THR A 302 11.57 0.71 1.05
N ALA A 303 10.34 1.01 0.65
CA ALA A 303 9.98 2.29 0.04
C ALA A 303 10.49 3.53 0.82
N PRO A 304 10.48 3.56 2.18
CA PRO A 304 11.01 4.71 2.93
C PRO A 304 12.50 4.97 2.75
N VAL A 305 13.30 3.99 2.28
CA VAL A 305 14.72 4.18 1.93
C VAL A 305 14.89 5.33 0.93
N LEU A 306 13.89 5.52 0.06
CA LEU A 306 13.86 6.60 -0.91
C LEU A 306 14.10 7.98 -0.30
N ILE A 307 13.60 8.24 0.91
CA ILE A 307 13.76 9.54 1.59
C ILE A 307 15.22 9.79 1.94
N GLY A 308 15.93 8.77 2.45
CA GLY A 308 17.37 8.83 2.72
C GLY A 308 18.19 8.99 1.46
N LEU A 309 17.86 8.26 0.40
CA LEU A 309 18.55 8.35 -0.90
C LEU A 309 18.38 9.73 -1.55
N VAL A 310 17.16 10.30 -1.49
CA VAL A 310 16.93 11.67 -2.01
C VAL A 310 17.77 12.69 -1.24
N LEU A 311 17.80 12.62 0.10
CA LEU A 311 18.66 13.50 0.91
C LEU A 311 20.13 13.36 0.52
N ALA A 312 20.64 12.13 0.39
CA ALA A 312 22.03 11.86 -0.02
C ALA A 312 22.35 12.44 -1.39
N VAL A 313 21.49 12.24 -2.40
CA VAL A 313 21.68 12.79 -3.76
C VAL A 313 21.68 14.31 -3.75
N VAL A 314 20.79 14.95 -2.99
CA VAL A 314 20.72 16.42 -2.90
C VAL A 314 21.98 17.00 -2.24
N LEU A 315 22.42 16.42 -1.12
CA LEU A 315 23.65 16.83 -0.44
C LEU A 315 24.87 16.71 -1.35
N TRP A 316 24.94 15.62 -2.09
CA TRP A 316 26.03 15.35 -3.00
C TRP A 316 26.05 16.29 -4.21
N LEU A 317 24.89 16.77 -4.70
CA LEU A 317 24.75 17.73 -5.80
C LEU A 317 24.85 19.19 -5.37
N ARG A 318 24.96 19.45 -4.08
CA ARG A 318 25.01 20.81 -3.54
C ARG A 318 26.07 21.64 -4.26
N GLY A 319 25.65 22.83 -4.73
CA GLY A 319 26.55 23.76 -5.43
C GLY A 319 26.90 23.39 -6.88
N ARG A 320 26.46 22.24 -7.41
CA ARG A 320 26.73 21.81 -8.79
C ARG A 320 25.67 22.31 -9.78
N SER A 321 25.97 22.19 -11.07
CA SER A 321 24.99 22.44 -12.12
C SER A 321 23.93 21.34 -12.13
N LEU A 322 22.66 21.71 -12.06
CA LEU A 322 21.52 20.76 -12.06
C LEU A 322 20.94 20.53 -13.47
N ARG A 323 21.49 21.15 -14.53
CA ARG A 323 20.89 21.07 -15.87
C ARG A 323 20.79 19.64 -16.40
N ALA A 324 21.87 18.87 -16.32
CA ALA A 324 21.89 17.47 -16.75
C ALA A 324 20.95 16.60 -15.91
N VAL A 325 20.85 16.88 -14.60
CA VAL A 325 19.98 16.12 -13.70
C VAL A 325 18.51 16.40 -13.96
N TYR A 326 18.12 17.65 -14.24
CA TYR A 326 16.75 17.94 -14.65
C TYR A 326 16.37 17.25 -15.96
N ALA A 327 17.30 17.10 -16.90
CA ALA A 327 17.06 16.28 -18.10
C ALA A 327 16.83 14.81 -17.75
N VAL A 328 17.61 14.26 -16.82
CA VAL A 328 17.42 12.88 -16.30
C VAL A 328 16.05 12.73 -15.61
N LEU A 329 15.64 13.71 -14.78
CA LEU A 329 14.32 13.68 -14.14
C LEU A 329 13.18 13.74 -15.16
N ALA A 330 13.31 14.61 -16.18
CA ALA A 330 12.33 14.68 -17.24
C ALA A 330 12.22 13.36 -18.02
N ALA A 331 13.36 12.76 -18.38
CA ALA A 331 13.38 11.45 -19.04
C ALA A 331 12.76 10.36 -18.17
N GLN A 332 12.96 10.41 -16.84
CA GLN A 332 12.38 9.45 -15.92
C GLN A 332 10.85 9.62 -15.81
N VAL A 333 10.35 10.86 -15.76
CA VAL A 333 8.89 11.14 -15.80
C VAL A 333 8.28 10.67 -17.11
N LEU A 334 8.96 10.91 -18.24
CA LEU A 334 8.52 10.42 -19.55
C LEU A 334 8.50 8.89 -19.61
N LEU A 335 9.49 8.23 -19.02
CA LEU A 335 9.52 6.76 -18.92
C LEU A 335 8.33 6.23 -18.12
N VAL A 336 8.03 6.83 -16.96
CA VAL A 336 6.85 6.46 -16.16
C VAL A 336 5.57 6.71 -16.97
N GLY A 337 5.49 7.84 -17.68
CA GLY A 337 4.39 8.14 -18.60
C GLY A 337 4.22 7.07 -19.68
N ALA A 338 5.31 6.68 -20.34
CA ALA A 338 5.28 5.64 -21.37
C ALA A 338 4.83 4.28 -20.81
N VAL A 339 5.30 3.90 -19.63
CA VAL A 339 4.89 2.64 -18.97
C VAL A 339 3.40 2.66 -18.60
N THR A 340 2.88 3.77 -18.10
CA THR A 340 1.47 3.88 -17.71
C THR A 340 0.53 3.98 -18.89
N GLN A 341 1.01 4.48 -20.04
CA GLN A 341 0.28 4.61 -21.30
C GLN A 341 0.69 3.54 -22.34
N ALA A 342 1.30 2.45 -21.89
CA ALA A 342 1.79 1.40 -22.78
C ALA A 342 0.68 0.79 -23.68
N GLY A 343 -0.56 0.73 -23.18
CA GLY A 343 -1.72 0.31 -23.94
C GLY A 343 -2.04 1.23 -25.12
N ASP A 344 -2.09 2.54 -24.89
CA ASP A 344 -2.36 3.54 -25.92
C ASP A 344 -1.23 3.58 -26.95
N ILE A 345 0.02 3.49 -26.48
CA ILE A 345 1.20 3.42 -27.36
C ILE A 345 1.15 2.17 -28.25
N ALA A 346 0.80 1.02 -27.67
CA ALA A 346 0.68 -0.23 -28.41
C ALA A 346 -0.42 -0.14 -29.49
N HIS A 347 -1.57 0.46 -29.13
CA HIS A 347 -2.65 0.71 -30.07
C HIS A 347 -2.23 1.66 -31.21
N LEU A 348 -1.52 2.76 -30.90
CA LEU A 348 -1.00 3.70 -31.89
C LEU A 348 0.01 3.05 -32.85
N LEU A 349 0.74 2.05 -32.37
CA LEU A 349 1.73 1.30 -33.17
C LEU A 349 1.15 0.08 -33.87
N ASP A 350 -0.16 -0.15 -33.77
CA ASP A 350 -0.88 -1.32 -34.27
C ASP A 350 -0.21 -2.63 -33.84
N ARG A 351 0.19 -2.71 -32.56
CA ARG A 351 0.84 -3.88 -31.97
C ARG A 351 0.13 -4.28 -30.69
N PRO A 352 -0.15 -5.59 -30.48
CA PRO A 352 -0.75 -6.05 -29.23
C PRO A 352 0.23 -5.83 -28.06
N LEU A 353 -0.28 -5.23 -26.97
CA LEU A 353 0.49 -5.08 -25.75
C LEU A 353 0.74 -6.45 -25.10
N LYS A 354 2.01 -6.80 -24.91
CA LYS A 354 2.36 -8.04 -24.21
C LYS A 354 1.93 -7.96 -22.74
N ARG A 355 1.35 -9.04 -22.21
CA ARG A 355 0.83 -9.16 -20.83
C ARG A 355 1.82 -8.68 -19.76
N ASN A 356 3.11 -8.97 -19.89
CA ASN A 356 4.15 -8.58 -18.94
C ASN A 356 4.53 -7.11 -18.99
N LEU A 357 4.09 -6.36 -20.01
CA LEU A 357 4.32 -4.92 -20.17
C LEU A 357 3.09 -4.09 -19.77
N ASP A 358 1.93 -4.71 -19.61
CA ASP A 358 0.73 -4.02 -19.12
C ASP A 358 0.68 -3.96 -17.59
N VAL A 359 1.04 -2.82 -17.03
CA VAL A 359 1.01 -2.59 -15.57
C VAL A 359 -0.40 -2.65 -14.99
N TRP A 360 -1.44 -2.52 -15.81
CA TRP A 360 -2.84 -2.52 -15.43
C TRP A 360 -3.52 -3.89 -15.60
N ALA A 361 -2.81 -4.87 -16.15
CA ALA A 361 -3.37 -6.17 -16.53
C ALA A 361 -4.15 -6.89 -15.41
N ARG A 362 -3.75 -6.70 -14.15
CA ARG A 362 -4.39 -7.34 -12.99
C ARG A 362 -5.61 -6.59 -12.45
N MET A 363 -5.80 -5.35 -12.88
CA MET A 363 -6.87 -4.47 -12.41
C MET A 363 -8.08 -4.48 -13.33
N ARG A 364 -7.86 -4.76 -14.63
CA ARG A 364 -8.90 -4.66 -15.66
C ARG A 364 -9.96 -5.75 -15.53
N GLY A 365 -11.18 -5.44 -15.95
CA GLY A 365 -12.21 -6.40 -16.24
C GLY A 365 -13.04 -6.91 -15.06
N TRP A 366 -12.64 -6.67 -13.82
CA TRP A 366 -13.36 -7.18 -12.66
C TRP A 366 -14.79 -6.63 -12.54
N GLU A 367 -14.93 -5.30 -12.57
CA GLU A 367 -16.25 -4.67 -12.49
C GLU A 367 -17.16 -5.07 -13.68
N PRO A 368 -16.71 -5.06 -14.95
CA PRO A 368 -17.46 -5.63 -16.06
C PRO A 368 -17.85 -7.11 -15.91
N ALA A 369 -16.93 -7.95 -15.37
CA ALA A 369 -17.23 -9.38 -15.17
C ALA A 369 -18.34 -9.57 -14.10
N PHE A 370 -18.27 -8.87 -13.00
CA PHE A 370 -19.32 -8.89 -11.97
C PHE A 370 -20.65 -8.34 -12.51
N ASN A 371 -20.62 -7.29 -13.33
CA ASN A 371 -21.81 -6.69 -13.93
C ASN A 371 -22.51 -7.66 -14.90
N GLN A 372 -21.78 -8.59 -15.55
CA GLN A 372 -22.40 -9.65 -16.35
C GLN A 372 -23.12 -10.71 -15.50
N LEU A 373 -22.71 -10.95 -14.26
CA LEU A 373 -23.42 -11.83 -13.32
C LEU A 373 -24.65 -11.18 -12.68
N ARG A 374 -24.72 -9.84 -12.65
CA ARG A 374 -25.73 -9.06 -11.94
C ARG A 374 -27.18 -9.47 -12.26
N PRO A 375 -27.61 -9.66 -13.53
CA PRO A 375 -29.00 -10.05 -13.81
C PRO A 375 -29.40 -11.39 -13.18
N ALA A 376 -28.47 -12.36 -13.14
CA ALA A 376 -28.71 -13.66 -12.53
C ALA A 376 -28.80 -13.57 -11.00
N VAL A 377 -28.00 -12.71 -10.39
CA VAL A 377 -28.00 -12.43 -8.94
C VAL A 377 -29.31 -11.75 -8.53
N GLU A 378 -29.73 -10.72 -9.24
CA GLU A 378 -30.99 -10.01 -8.98
C GLU A 378 -32.20 -10.92 -9.16
N ALA A 379 -32.24 -11.72 -10.23
CA ALA A 379 -33.29 -12.71 -10.46
C ALA A 379 -33.34 -13.79 -9.36
N TYR A 380 -32.18 -14.22 -8.84
CA TYR A 380 -32.11 -15.13 -7.70
C TYR A 380 -32.71 -14.49 -6.44
N TRP A 381 -32.30 -13.29 -6.07
CA TRP A 381 -32.85 -12.62 -4.89
C TRP A 381 -34.35 -12.31 -4.99
N GLN A 382 -34.82 -11.90 -6.16
CA GLN A 382 -36.26 -11.70 -6.40
C GLN A 382 -37.06 -12.98 -6.12
N ARG A 383 -36.59 -14.14 -6.62
CA ARG A 383 -37.22 -15.43 -6.35
C ARG A 383 -37.19 -15.80 -4.87
N GLN A 384 -36.05 -15.60 -4.20
CA GLN A 384 -35.95 -15.92 -2.76
C GLN A 384 -36.81 -15.01 -1.90
N HIS A 385 -36.83 -13.71 -2.18
CA HIS A 385 -37.67 -12.76 -1.45
C HIS A 385 -39.17 -12.95 -1.70
N ALA A 386 -39.58 -13.51 -2.84
CA ALA A 386 -40.95 -13.90 -3.11
C ALA A 386 -41.42 -15.08 -2.22
N LEU A 387 -40.48 -15.95 -1.80
CA LEU A 387 -40.71 -17.06 -0.90
C LEU A 387 -40.66 -16.63 0.57
N ASP A 388 -39.66 -15.83 0.91
CA ASP A 388 -39.44 -15.27 2.25
C ASP A 388 -38.81 -13.87 2.15
N PRO A 389 -39.62 -12.80 2.37
CA PRO A 389 -39.12 -11.42 2.32
C PRO A 389 -38.04 -11.07 3.38
N ALA A 390 -37.93 -11.88 4.44
CA ALA A 390 -36.95 -11.66 5.52
C ALA A 390 -35.56 -12.19 5.20
N LEU A 391 -35.37 -12.93 4.08
CA LEU A 391 -34.08 -13.47 3.71
C LEU A 391 -33.09 -12.35 3.38
N PRO A 392 -31.87 -12.37 3.98
CA PRO A 392 -30.86 -11.37 3.69
C PRO A 392 -30.26 -11.56 2.28
N ARG A 393 -29.85 -10.46 1.65
CA ARG A 393 -29.10 -10.50 0.40
C ARG A 393 -27.64 -10.88 0.68
N GLU A 394 -27.40 -12.15 1.00
CA GLU A 394 -26.06 -12.66 1.26
C GLU A 394 -25.43 -13.26 0.00
N VAL A 395 -24.10 -13.03 -0.14
CA VAL A 395 -23.26 -13.65 -1.17
C VAL A 395 -22.02 -14.25 -0.51
N LEU A 396 -21.79 -15.51 -0.76
CA LEU A 396 -20.60 -16.23 -0.34
C LEU A 396 -19.54 -16.12 -1.44
N GLY A 397 -18.42 -15.52 -1.15
CA GLY A 397 -17.30 -15.45 -2.10
C GLY A 397 -16.32 -16.60 -1.93
N GLY A 398 -15.80 -17.09 -3.05
CA GLY A 398 -14.89 -18.23 -3.09
C GLY A 398 -13.50 -17.94 -2.51
N ASN A 399 -13.06 -16.69 -2.61
CA ASN A 399 -11.77 -16.25 -2.06
C ASN A 399 -11.74 -14.72 -1.86
N ARG A 400 -10.66 -14.23 -1.25
CA ARG A 400 -10.42 -12.80 -1.00
C ARG A 400 -10.56 -11.93 -2.25
N THR A 401 -10.05 -12.38 -3.38
CA THR A 401 -10.05 -11.61 -4.64
C THR A 401 -11.47 -11.40 -5.14
N VAL A 402 -12.26 -12.48 -5.16
CA VAL A 402 -13.67 -12.46 -5.57
C VAL A 402 -14.50 -11.56 -4.65
N ILE A 403 -14.34 -11.68 -3.33
CA ILE A 403 -15.09 -10.85 -2.38
C ILE A 403 -14.72 -9.37 -2.53
N SER A 404 -13.42 -9.06 -2.60
CA SER A 404 -12.95 -7.66 -2.69
C SER A 404 -13.46 -6.97 -3.94
N HIS A 405 -13.30 -7.60 -5.10
CA HIS A 405 -13.76 -7.03 -6.37
C HIS A 405 -15.28 -7.02 -6.49
N GLY A 406 -15.96 -8.07 -6.00
CA GLY A 406 -17.40 -8.16 -6.01
C GLY A 406 -18.07 -7.12 -5.09
N ALA A 407 -17.50 -6.89 -3.92
CA ALA A 407 -17.98 -5.86 -3.01
C ALA A 407 -17.91 -4.47 -3.63
N TYR A 408 -16.81 -4.14 -4.33
CA TYR A 408 -16.70 -2.87 -5.03
C TYR A 408 -17.60 -2.79 -6.27
N ALA A 409 -17.68 -3.85 -7.07
CA ALA A 409 -18.50 -3.88 -8.28
C ALA A 409 -20.00 -3.78 -7.99
N TRP A 410 -20.47 -4.40 -6.89
CA TRP A 410 -21.87 -4.39 -6.46
C TRP A 410 -22.15 -3.48 -5.25
N ARG A 411 -21.32 -2.41 -5.08
CA ARG A 411 -21.48 -1.46 -3.97
C ARG A 411 -22.85 -0.79 -3.90
N ASP A 412 -23.51 -0.63 -5.03
CA ASP A 412 -24.88 -0.11 -5.12
C ASP A 412 -25.95 -1.14 -4.72
N LEU A 413 -25.68 -2.44 -4.86
CA LEU A 413 -26.58 -3.52 -4.42
C LEU A 413 -26.45 -3.81 -2.92
N GLN A 414 -25.34 -3.44 -2.32
CA GLN A 414 -25.00 -3.62 -0.90
C GLN A 414 -25.27 -5.05 -0.36
N PRO A 415 -24.82 -6.12 -1.04
CA PRO A 415 -24.98 -7.45 -0.50
C PRO A 415 -24.11 -7.66 0.72
N THR A 416 -24.58 -8.48 1.67
CA THR A 416 -23.73 -8.94 2.76
C THR A 416 -22.77 -10.00 2.26
N TRP A 417 -21.49 -9.67 2.14
CA TRP A 417 -20.47 -10.62 1.75
C TRP A 417 -20.08 -11.54 2.90
N ARG A 418 -19.95 -12.83 2.59
CA ARG A 418 -19.53 -13.88 3.51
C ARG A 418 -18.32 -14.64 2.94
N ALA A 419 -17.49 -15.19 3.81
CA ALA A 419 -16.42 -16.08 3.45
C ALA A 419 -16.65 -17.48 4.02
N TRP A 420 -16.36 -18.53 3.24
CA TRP A 420 -16.29 -19.87 3.77
C TRP A 420 -15.00 -20.07 4.55
N ARG A 421 -15.09 -20.61 5.73
CA ARG A 421 -13.95 -21.01 6.53
C ARG A 421 -14.11 -22.49 6.90
N GLU A 422 -13.06 -23.26 6.65
CA GLU A 422 -13.02 -24.66 7.04
C GLU A 422 -13.21 -24.79 8.56
N PRO A 423 -14.02 -25.75 9.04
CA PRO A 423 -14.21 -25.96 10.45
C PRO A 423 -12.88 -26.24 11.18
N GLY A 424 -12.63 -25.51 12.27
CA GLY A 424 -11.40 -25.67 13.08
C GLY A 424 -10.14 -25.03 12.49
N GLN A 425 -10.18 -24.45 11.30
CA GLN A 425 -9.04 -23.74 10.72
C GLN A 425 -8.96 -22.29 11.18
N ARG A 426 -7.74 -21.76 11.27
CA ARG A 426 -7.49 -20.34 11.48
C ARG A 426 -7.97 -19.55 10.27
N PRO A 427 -8.50 -18.31 10.47
CA PRO A 427 -8.79 -17.42 9.37
C PRO A 427 -7.56 -17.19 8.49
N GLN A 428 -7.70 -17.29 7.18
CA GLN A 428 -6.64 -17.07 6.20
C GLN A 428 -6.66 -15.65 5.61
N ASP A 429 -7.77 -14.95 5.77
CA ASP A 429 -7.94 -13.58 5.32
C ASP A 429 -8.92 -12.80 6.23
N HIS A 430 -9.10 -11.52 5.91
CA HIS A 430 -9.96 -10.64 6.67
C HIS A 430 -11.44 -11.08 6.67
N TYR A 431 -11.94 -11.59 5.55
CA TYR A 431 -13.36 -11.99 5.44
C TYR A 431 -13.66 -13.24 6.23
N GLN A 432 -12.73 -14.20 6.26
CA GLN A 432 -12.83 -15.39 7.13
C GLN A 432 -12.72 -15.02 8.61
N LEU A 433 -12.04 -13.92 8.95
CA LEU A 433 -11.96 -13.43 10.32
C LEU A 433 -13.22 -12.71 10.76
N THR A 434 -13.77 -11.82 9.93
CA THR A 434 -14.82 -10.86 10.32
C THR A 434 -16.21 -11.22 9.83
N THR A 435 -16.32 -11.85 8.66
CA THR A 435 -17.59 -12.20 8.04
C THR A 435 -17.66 -13.69 7.63
N PRO A 436 -17.26 -14.63 8.52
CA PRO A 436 -17.39 -16.04 8.20
C PRO A 436 -18.86 -16.41 8.04
N LEU A 437 -19.15 -17.29 7.08
CA LEU A 437 -20.48 -17.86 6.94
C LEU A 437 -20.77 -18.73 8.16
N GLN A 438 -21.79 -18.36 8.96
CA GLN A 438 -22.23 -19.12 10.10
C GLN A 438 -23.38 -20.06 9.66
N PRO A 439 -23.27 -21.38 9.85
CA PRO A 439 -24.41 -22.24 9.65
C PRO A 439 -25.47 -21.91 10.69
N GLY A 440 -26.70 -21.66 10.20
CA GLY A 440 -27.87 -21.48 11.07
C GLY A 440 -28.37 -22.81 11.60
N SER A 441 -29.31 -22.74 12.58
CA SER A 441 -30.04 -23.91 13.09
C SER A 441 -31.01 -24.48 12.04
N GLN A 442 -31.35 -23.69 11.02
CA GLN A 442 -32.29 -24.08 9.95
C GLN A 442 -31.61 -24.04 8.58
N PRO A 443 -32.04 -24.90 7.62
CA PRO A 443 -31.61 -24.81 6.24
C PRO A 443 -31.90 -23.43 5.66
N ARG A 444 -30.93 -22.85 4.95
CA ARG A 444 -31.11 -21.54 4.28
C ARG A 444 -30.47 -21.52 2.88
N PRO A 445 -31.09 -20.80 1.94
CA PRO A 445 -30.50 -20.61 0.62
C PRO A 445 -29.19 -19.83 0.69
N VAL A 446 -28.24 -20.18 -0.16
CA VAL A 446 -26.94 -19.49 -0.30
C VAL A 446 -26.66 -19.25 -1.78
N LEU A 447 -26.12 -18.06 -2.06
CA LEU A 447 -25.59 -17.68 -3.35
C LEU A 447 -24.06 -17.65 -3.25
N TYR A 448 -23.35 -18.37 -4.12
CA TYR A 448 -21.90 -18.45 -4.15
C TYR A 448 -21.35 -17.89 -5.45
N VAL A 449 -20.30 -17.10 -5.36
CA VAL A 449 -19.51 -16.61 -6.51
C VAL A 449 -18.05 -17.02 -6.31
N GLY A 450 -17.46 -17.68 -7.32
CA GLY A 450 -16.07 -18.12 -7.28
C GLY A 450 -15.44 -18.21 -8.66
N GLU A 451 -14.13 -18.46 -8.68
CA GLU A 451 -13.36 -18.75 -9.91
C GLU A 451 -13.54 -20.21 -10.36
N GLY A 452 -14.56 -20.89 -9.85
CA GLY A 452 -14.95 -22.26 -10.10
C GLY A 452 -16.05 -22.70 -9.16
N PRO A 453 -16.42 -23.98 -9.12
CA PRO A 453 -17.47 -24.51 -8.26
C PRO A 453 -17.09 -24.39 -6.78
N PRO A 454 -18.09 -24.41 -5.87
CA PRO A 454 -17.83 -24.46 -4.43
C PRO A 454 -16.87 -25.59 -4.05
N GLY A 455 -15.94 -25.32 -3.13
CA GLY A 455 -14.99 -26.32 -2.61
C GLY A 455 -15.69 -27.53 -1.96
N GLU A 456 -14.95 -28.62 -1.78
CA GLU A 456 -15.49 -29.89 -1.30
C GLU A 456 -16.17 -29.76 0.07
N SER A 457 -15.56 -29.06 1.02
CA SER A 457 -16.12 -28.87 2.36
C SER A 457 -17.41 -28.05 2.33
N LEU A 458 -17.48 -27.01 1.49
CA LEU A 458 -18.72 -26.25 1.31
C LEU A 458 -19.78 -27.11 0.65
N ARG A 459 -19.44 -27.89 -0.39
CA ARG A 459 -20.40 -28.85 -1.01
C ARG A 459 -20.95 -29.86 -0.01
N ALA A 460 -20.11 -30.38 0.87
CA ALA A 460 -20.55 -31.28 1.95
C ALA A 460 -21.48 -30.61 2.99
N ALA A 461 -21.46 -29.28 3.06
CA ALA A 461 -22.37 -28.51 3.93
C ALA A 461 -23.70 -28.14 3.23
N LEU A 462 -23.85 -28.44 1.95
CA LEU A 462 -25.09 -28.22 1.20
C LEU A 462 -26.01 -29.45 1.31
N ARG A 463 -27.32 -29.21 1.29
CA ARG A 463 -28.35 -30.26 1.35
C ARG A 463 -28.38 -31.09 0.06
N GLU A 464 -28.14 -30.44 -1.09
CA GLU A 464 -28.18 -30.99 -2.43
C GLU A 464 -26.97 -30.44 -3.23
N PRO A 465 -26.57 -31.10 -4.32
CA PRO A 465 -25.53 -30.56 -5.19
C PRO A 465 -25.86 -29.12 -5.63
N PRO A 466 -24.89 -28.18 -5.58
CA PRO A 466 -25.15 -26.80 -5.95
C PRO A 466 -25.51 -26.70 -7.43
N GLN A 467 -26.41 -25.77 -7.77
CA GLN A 467 -26.83 -25.49 -9.13
C GLN A 467 -26.09 -24.28 -9.66
N ARG A 468 -25.46 -24.45 -10.83
CA ARG A 468 -24.80 -23.33 -11.53
C ARG A 468 -25.84 -22.45 -12.21
N LEU A 469 -25.85 -21.17 -11.91
CA LEU A 469 -26.80 -20.18 -12.42
C LEU A 469 -26.25 -19.39 -13.61
N ALA A 470 -24.96 -19.06 -13.57
CA ALA A 470 -24.30 -18.29 -14.62
C ALA A 470 -22.78 -18.54 -14.63
N VAL A 471 -22.17 -18.26 -15.76
CA VAL A 471 -20.71 -18.29 -15.98
C VAL A 471 -20.32 -17.03 -16.74
N VAL A 472 -19.21 -16.44 -16.38
CA VAL A 472 -18.60 -15.31 -17.09
C VAL A 472 -17.14 -15.65 -17.35
N ASP A 473 -16.76 -15.59 -18.62
CA ASP A 473 -15.38 -15.64 -19.09
C ASP A 473 -15.08 -14.31 -19.76
N LEU A 474 -14.23 -13.50 -19.11
CA LEU A 474 -13.83 -12.19 -19.62
C LEU A 474 -12.33 -12.11 -19.80
N GLU A 475 -11.89 -11.83 -21.00
CA GLU A 475 -10.47 -11.60 -21.27
C GLU A 475 -10.04 -10.22 -20.73
N GLN A 476 -9.14 -10.20 -19.74
CA GLN A 476 -8.58 -8.98 -19.17
C GLN A 476 -7.54 -8.34 -20.10
N THR A 477 -6.68 -9.19 -20.64
CA THR A 477 -5.60 -8.86 -21.57
C THR A 477 -5.30 -10.13 -22.37
N PRO A 478 -4.63 -10.05 -23.52
CA PRO A 478 -4.32 -11.22 -24.33
C PRO A 478 -3.74 -12.38 -23.51
N GLY A 479 -4.48 -13.49 -23.45
CA GLY A 479 -4.12 -14.70 -22.71
C GLY A 479 -4.32 -14.65 -21.20
N ARG A 480 -5.02 -13.65 -20.66
CA ARG A 480 -5.43 -13.61 -19.27
C ARG A 480 -6.93 -13.40 -19.13
N TRP A 481 -7.58 -14.32 -18.45
CA TRP A 481 -9.03 -14.37 -18.29
C TRP A 481 -9.44 -14.20 -16.83
N ILE A 482 -10.58 -13.57 -16.62
CA ILE A 482 -11.37 -13.70 -15.41
C ILE A 482 -12.43 -14.75 -15.71
N HIS A 483 -12.39 -15.81 -14.92
CA HIS A 483 -13.43 -16.84 -14.92
C HIS A 483 -14.24 -16.68 -13.63
N LEU A 484 -15.54 -16.44 -13.74
CA LEU A 484 -16.43 -16.36 -12.60
C LEU A 484 -17.64 -17.25 -12.80
N GLU A 485 -17.96 -18.02 -11.79
CA GLU A 485 -19.15 -18.86 -11.74
C GLU A 485 -20.07 -18.44 -10.60
N LEU A 486 -21.37 -18.37 -10.90
CA LEU A 486 -22.43 -18.13 -9.94
C LEU A 486 -23.17 -19.44 -9.67
N TRP A 487 -23.26 -19.81 -8.38
CA TRP A 487 -23.91 -21.03 -7.95
C TRP A 487 -24.93 -20.74 -6.84
N SER A 488 -26.00 -21.52 -6.80
CA SER A 488 -26.96 -21.54 -5.71
C SER A 488 -26.99 -22.89 -5.01
N GLY A 489 -27.32 -22.88 -3.74
CA GLY A 489 -27.50 -24.08 -2.94
C GLY A 489 -28.30 -23.81 -1.69
N VAL A 490 -28.55 -24.85 -0.90
CA VAL A 490 -29.21 -24.74 0.40
C VAL A 490 -28.27 -25.31 1.46
N LEU A 491 -27.82 -24.49 2.38
CA LEU A 491 -26.99 -24.94 3.51
C LEU A 491 -27.84 -25.81 4.44
N VAL A 492 -27.26 -26.94 4.87
CA VAL A 492 -27.86 -27.76 5.93
C VAL A 492 -27.77 -27.01 7.25
N GLY A 493 -28.90 -26.92 7.98
CA GLY A 493 -28.87 -26.41 9.34
C GLY A 493 -28.03 -27.35 10.22
N ARG A 494 -26.97 -26.84 10.82
CA ARG A 494 -26.13 -27.56 11.79
C ARG A 494 -26.05 -26.78 13.08
N THR A 495 -26.17 -27.48 14.20
CA THR A 495 -26.19 -26.90 15.55
C THR A 495 -24.81 -26.44 16.06
N SER A 496 -23.70 -26.84 15.42
CA SER A 496 -22.36 -26.30 15.72
C SER A 496 -21.38 -26.58 14.59
N LEU A 497 -20.74 -25.57 14.04
CA LEU A 497 -19.35 -25.68 13.59
C LEU A 497 -18.47 -25.42 14.82
N ALA A 498 -17.44 -26.23 15.03
CA ALA A 498 -16.46 -25.96 16.09
C ALA A 498 -15.96 -24.51 15.91
N ALA A 499 -16.26 -23.66 16.87
CA ALA A 499 -15.80 -22.27 16.86
C ALA A 499 -14.27 -22.31 16.98
N TRP A 500 -13.57 -21.60 16.08
CA TRP A 500 -12.18 -21.30 16.33
C TRP A 500 -12.12 -20.33 17.52
N THR A 501 -11.47 -20.73 18.61
CA THR A 501 -11.12 -19.85 19.73
C THR A 501 -9.73 -19.28 19.46
N PRO A 502 -9.54 -17.93 19.60
CA PRO A 502 -8.25 -17.27 19.35
C PRO A 502 -7.12 -17.81 20.20
#